data_100242b31532ac33481447363f4ce095
#
_entry.id   100242b31532ac33481447363f4ce095
#
_cell.length_a   1.000
_cell.length_b   1.000
_cell.length_c   1.000
_cell.angle_alpha   90.00
_cell.angle_beta   90.00
_cell.angle_gamma   90.00
#
_symmetry.space_group_name_H-M   'P 1'
#
loop_
_entity.id
_entity.type
_entity.pdbx_description
1 polymer ?
#
loop_
_entity_poly.entity_id
_entity_poly.type
_entity_poly.pdbx_seq_one_letter_code
_entity_poly.pdbx_strand_id
1 'polypeptide(L)'
;MGQNSSERPIPTTDYKLLAGEELLRVDSFPPRHFEHSPSTIEQIKRLTNSPDTTTIGEHGPSVASLAFDVSSQTSVNPEVSPLNDQVENLSLTPDHLRLYEVLFGRDSLRVAIDLISSYPELARTTVLELAKLQGVTYNSEREEEPGRIVHEARDKDDAIAKDLTERLGWGWPYYGSVDATPEFIRTLTAYVRRTEENHAFLSQKYIDKSNTERDIAYALDMAVDWITERLSANAEGVLEFHSELEKGIENQVWKDSWDAYHHKDGTLANHTAGIASIEVQVTTYDALLDAADLYRHVLDDAHKSDSLIETAEHLKSVILAKFWTDKDGGYFVLGTDRDDNNTLRQLQIKTSNMGHTLNSRLLESNDPAIQRKRDAVVAHIASDKLLNVSGIRTLATDEVRFRAGAYHCGSVWLWDTHHIAKGLRRHGLDELADNIDRKLLHVVDTTKIFPEYVRGDDADTPSINTDRVVLWDSVNQRENIVEQPPQEVQAWTVASILAIKKRLDRRQRAIDRRKKEIL
;
A
#
# COMPACT_ATOMS: atom_id res chain seq x y z
N MET A 1 -22.85 28.30 -26.77
CA MET A 1 -23.47 28.52 -25.45
C MET A 1 -22.57 27.83 -24.47
N GLY A 2 -21.70 28.59 -23.80
CA GLY A 2 -20.74 28.06 -22.87
C GLY A 2 -21.43 27.73 -21.55
N GLN A 3 -21.40 26.48 -21.17
CA GLN A 3 -21.70 26.11 -19.78
C GLN A 3 -20.47 26.46 -18.93
N ASN A 4 -20.62 27.50 -18.10
CA ASN A 4 -19.72 27.76 -16.99
C ASN A 4 -19.73 26.52 -16.08
N SER A 5 -18.66 25.74 -16.11
CA SER A 5 -18.37 24.79 -15.05
C SER A 5 -18.08 25.64 -13.80
N SER A 6 -19.09 25.78 -12.94
CA SER A 6 -18.90 26.35 -11.61
C SER A 6 -17.87 25.47 -10.88
N GLU A 7 -16.64 25.94 -10.79
CA GLU A 7 -15.65 25.33 -9.89
C GLU A 7 -16.26 25.32 -8.50
N ARG A 8 -16.56 24.12 -7.99
CA ARG A 8 -16.96 23.99 -6.58
C ARG A 8 -15.80 24.51 -5.73
N PRO A 9 -16.08 25.35 -4.74
CA PRO A 9 -15.03 25.86 -3.87
C PRO A 9 -14.26 24.69 -3.24
N ILE A 10 -12.95 24.81 -3.16
CA ILE A 10 -12.10 23.87 -2.40
C ILE A 10 -12.62 23.87 -0.96
N PRO A 11 -12.84 22.71 -0.34
CA PRO A 11 -13.29 22.63 1.05
C PRO A 11 -12.44 23.52 1.95
N THR A 12 -13.08 24.25 2.86
CA THR A 12 -12.42 25.17 3.80
C THR A 12 -11.75 24.46 4.96
N THR A 13 -11.97 23.13 5.11
CA THR A 13 -11.39 22.30 6.16
C THR A 13 -9.87 22.33 6.11
N ASP A 14 -9.22 22.59 7.22
CA ASP A 14 -7.77 22.44 7.34
C ASP A 14 -7.40 20.97 7.60
N TYR A 15 -7.23 20.21 6.50
CA TYR A 15 -6.92 18.79 6.57
C TYR A 15 -5.59 18.50 7.29
N LYS A 16 -4.64 19.42 7.26
CA LYS A 16 -3.39 19.26 8.00
C LYS A 16 -3.63 19.34 9.50
N LEU A 17 -4.46 20.29 9.94
CA LEU A 17 -4.84 20.45 11.34
C LEU A 17 -5.69 19.24 11.79
N LEU A 18 -6.69 18.87 10.99
CA LEU A 18 -7.55 17.73 11.29
C LEU A 18 -6.74 16.43 11.40
N ALA A 19 -5.85 16.14 10.45
CA ALA A 19 -4.96 14.98 10.51
C ALA A 19 -4.04 15.04 11.74
N GLY A 20 -3.53 16.22 12.09
CA GLY A 20 -2.73 16.42 13.29
C GLY A 20 -3.52 16.20 14.57
N GLU A 21 -4.78 16.64 14.62
CA GLU A 21 -5.68 16.42 15.75
C GLU A 21 -6.03 14.95 15.91
N GLU A 22 -6.29 14.22 14.82
CA GLU A 22 -6.54 12.78 14.86
C GLU A 22 -5.31 11.99 15.32
N LEU A 23 -4.12 12.30 14.80
CA LEU A 23 -2.86 11.71 15.29
C LEU A 23 -2.63 11.97 16.78
N LEU A 24 -3.04 13.16 17.29
CA LEU A 24 -2.96 13.50 18.70
C LEU A 24 -4.05 12.83 19.54
N ARG A 25 -5.24 12.59 18.97
CA ARG A 25 -6.32 11.85 19.66
C ARG A 25 -5.91 10.40 19.92
N VAL A 26 -5.24 9.76 18.99
CA VAL A 26 -4.70 8.41 19.18
C VAL A 26 -3.82 8.35 20.43
N ASP A 27 -3.01 9.38 20.63
CA ASP A 27 -2.13 9.52 21.79
C ASP A 27 -2.87 9.90 23.10
N SER A 28 -4.06 10.52 22.99
CA SER A 28 -4.82 11.03 24.12
C SER A 28 -5.95 10.09 24.61
N PHE A 29 -6.21 8.96 23.94
CA PHE A 29 -7.36 8.11 24.23
C PHE A 29 -6.97 6.69 24.64
N PRO A 30 -7.57 6.12 25.67
CA PRO A 30 -7.95 6.73 26.94
C PRO A 30 -6.75 6.72 27.92
N PRO A 31 -6.69 7.64 28.87
CA PRO A 31 -5.52 7.82 29.75
C PRO A 31 -5.30 6.69 30.76
N ARG A 32 -5.87 5.54 30.59
CA ARG A 32 -5.86 4.50 31.63
C ARG A 32 -4.88 3.36 31.41
N HIS A 33 -4.29 3.18 30.21
CA HIS A 33 -3.42 2.03 29.94
C HIS A 33 -2.25 2.27 28.96
N PHE A 34 -2.07 3.47 28.39
CA PHE A 34 -0.93 3.79 27.52
C PHE A 34 -0.15 4.96 28.12
N GLU A 35 0.96 4.67 28.76
CA GLU A 35 1.98 5.66 29.04
C GLU A 35 2.79 5.91 27.76
N HIS A 36 2.20 6.63 26.78
CA HIS A 36 3.02 7.23 25.74
C HIS A 36 3.98 8.22 26.40
N SER A 37 5.25 8.09 26.10
CA SER A 37 6.21 9.04 26.63
C SER A 37 5.84 10.45 26.13
N PRO A 38 5.97 11.50 26.95
CA PRO A 38 5.76 12.88 26.50
C PRO A 38 6.54 13.22 25.22
N SER A 39 7.62 12.51 24.94
CA SER A 39 8.41 12.61 23.71
C SER A 39 7.66 12.18 22.46
N THR A 40 6.81 11.14 22.49
CA THR A 40 6.02 10.66 21.33
C THR A 40 4.99 11.69 20.93
N ILE A 41 4.22 12.24 21.91
CA ILE A 41 3.24 13.31 21.65
C ILE A 41 3.92 14.55 21.06
N GLU A 42 5.06 14.93 21.59
CA GLU A 42 5.80 16.09 21.09
C GLU A 42 6.37 15.87 19.69
N GLN A 43 6.80 14.66 19.36
CA GLN A 43 7.25 14.26 18.04
C GLN A 43 6.10 14.30 17.01
N ILE A 44 4.92 13.77 17.34
CA ILE A 44 3.74 13.86 16.50
C ILE A 44 3.35 15.34 16.26
N LYS A 45 3.35 16.16 17.31
CA LYS A 45 3.11 17.62 17.18
C LYS A 45 4.12 18.29 16.26
N ARG A 46 5.40 17.94 16.33
CA ARG A 46 6.44 18.46 15.44
C ARG A 46 6.21 18.03 14.01
N LEU A 47 5.92 16.76 13.74
CA LEU A 47 5.64 16.25 12.40
C LEU A 47 4.41 16.89 11.76
N THR A 48 3.39 17.22 12.55
CA THR A 48 2.15 17.83 12.05
C THR A 48 2.19 19.36 11.98
N ASN A 49 2.96 20.03 12.84
CA ASN A 49 2.92 21.49 13.03
C ASN A 49 4.20 22.25 12.67
N SER A 50 5.34 21.58 12.42
CA SER A 50 6.61 22.26 12.14
C SER A 50 7.04 22.12 10.67
N PRO A 51 7.50 23.19 10.02
CA PRO A 51 8.22 23.11 8.76
C PRO A 51 9.70 22.73 8.91
N ASP A 52 10.24 22.67 10.12
CA ASP A 52 11.66 22.45 10.41
C ASP A 52 11.91 21.05 10.97
N THR A 53 12.44 20.16 10.11
CA THR A 53 12.71 18.76 10.40
C THR A 53 14.14 18.49 10.89
N THR A 54 14.89 19.52 11.29
CA THR A 54 16.35 19.41 11.52
C THR A 54 16.77 18.79 12.84
N THR A 55 15.85 18.33 13.69
CA THR A 55 16.20 17.73 15.00
C THR A 55 15.32 16.55 15.40
N ILE A 56 15.26 15.54 14.55
CA ILE A 56 14.87 14.20 15.02
C ILE A 56 16.19 13.48 15.37
N GLY A 57 16.41 13.27 16.66
CA GLY A 57 17.60 12.57 17.13
C GLY A 57 17.71 11.15 16.59
N GLU A 58 18.82 10.46 16.85
CA GLU A 58 19.17 9.12 16.36
C GLU A 58 18.10 8.02 16.60
N HIS A 59 17.02 8.35 17.30
CA HIS A 59 15.86 7.50 17.62
C HIS A 59 14.52 8.20 17.30
N GLY A 60 14.42 8.88 16.16
CA GLY A 60 13.13 9.43 15.69
C GLY A 60 12.08 8.34 15.50
N PRO A 61 10.76 8.66 15.62
CA PRO A 61 9.72 7.67 15.40
C PRO A 61 9.81 7.14 13.99
N SER A 62 9.77 5.82 13.86
CA SER A 62 9.55 5.19 12.55
C SER A 62 8.14 5.51 12.05
N VAL A 63 7.90 5.42 10.74
CA VAL A 63 6.53 5.48 10.19
C VAL A 63 5.66 4.40 10.84
N ALA A 64 6.25 3.32 11.30
CA ALA A 64 5.57 2.30 12.07
C ALA A 64 4.99 2.84 13.37
N SER A 65 5.73 3.65 14.14
CA SER A 65 5.17 4.26 15.35
C SER A 65 4.09 5.29 15.03
N LEU A 66 4.14 5.97 13.89
CA LEU A 66 3.06 6.86 13.44
C LEU A 66 1.85 6.09 12.89
N ALA A 67 2.08 5.05 12.08
CA ALA A 67 1.03 4.15 11.62
C ALA A 67 0.39 3.40 12.80
N PHE A 68 1.19 3.03 13.75
CA PHE A 68 0.84 2.41 14.99
C PHE A 68 -0.11 3.28 15.83
N ASP A 69 0.25 4.56 16.05
CA ASP A 69 -0.56 5.48 16.83
C ASP A 69 -1.91 5.80 16.15
N VAL A 70 -1.96 5.76 14.82
CA VAL A 70 -3.15 6.07 14.02
C VAL A 70 -4.08 4.87 13.85
N SER A 71 -3.55 3.64 13.81
CA SER A 71 -4.36 2.43 13.59
C SER A 71 -4.97 1.84 14.88
N SER A 72 -4.57 2.30 16.06
CA SER A 72 -4.95 1.72 17.35
C SER A 72 -6.36 2.03 17.83
N GLN A 73 -7.14 2.83 17.09
CA GLN A 73 -8.46 3.31 17.53
C GLN A 73 -9.60 2.91 16.61
N THR A 74 -9.79 1.64 16.41
CA THR A 74 -11.13 1.21 16.03
C THR A 74 -11.95 1.08 17.31
N SER A 75 -12.95 1.96 17.49
CA SER A 75 -14.06 1.67 18.39
C SER A 75 -14.79 0.46 17.80
N VAL A 76 -14.27 -0.72 18.08
CA VAL A 76 -14.96 -1.96 17.76
C VAL A 76 -16.27 -1.89 18.53
N ASN A 77 -17.38 -1.72 17.81
CA ASN A 77 -18.68 -1.98 18.38
C ASN A 77 -18.64 -3.45 18.83
N PRO A 78 -18.68 -3.75 20.13
CA PRO A 78 -18.41 -5.10 20.66
C PRO A 78 -19.40 -6.16 20.18
N GLU A 79 -20.45 -5.76 19.43
CA GLU A 79 -21.48 -6.68 18.98
C GLU A 79 -21.24 -7.29 17.59
N VAL A 80 -20.22 -6.83 16.79
CA VAL A 80 -20.06 -7.29 15.39
C VAL A 80 -18.61 -7.27 14.91
N SER A 81 -17.83 -8.28 15.24
CA SER A 81 -16.54 -8.53 14.57
C SER A 81 -16.48 -9.98 14.06
N PRO A 82 -16.19 -10.22 12.79
CA PRO A 82 -16.09 -11.58 12.24
C PRO A 82 -14.85 -12.36 12.69
N LEU A 83 -13.84 -11.67 13.20
CA LEU A 83 -12.82 -12.28 14.03
C LEU A 83 -13.40 -12.85 15.34
N ASN A 84 -14.64 -12.41 15.74
CA ASN A 84 -15.24 -12.82 16.99
C ASN A 84 -15.61 -14.30 17.07
N ASP A 85 -15.93 -14.98 15.98
CA ASP A 85 -16.27 -16.41 16.09
C ASP A 85 -15.04 -17.30 16.32
N GLN A 86 -13.85 -16.80 15.97
CA GLN A 86 -12.57 -17.39 16.37
C GLN A 86 -11.96 -16.73 17.62
N VAL A 87 -12.47 -15.55 18.00
CA VAL A 87 -12.01 -14.69 19.10
C VAL A 87 -12.97 -14.74 20.29
N GLU A 88 -14.04 -15.55 20.26
CA GLU A 88 -15.04 -15.67 21.33
C GLU A 88 -14.48 -15.99 22.74
N ASN A 89 -13.20 -16.29 22.87
CA ASN A 89 -12.53 -16.49 24.16
C ASN A 89 -11.46 -15.45 24.49
N LEU A 90 -11.21 -14.49 23.62
CA LEU A 90 -10.37 -13.36 23.99
C LEU A 90 -11.26 -12.38 24.76
N SER A 91 -11.08 -12.30 26.08
CA SER A 91 -11.70 -11.22 26.86
C SER A 91 -11.35 -9.89 26.19
N LEU A 92 -12.33 -8.96 26.09
CA LEU A 92 -12.12 -7.59 25.61
C LEU A 92 -11.12 -6.88 26.53
N THR A 93 -9.87 -7.28 26.46
CA THR A 93 -8.76 -6.65 27.16
C THR A 93 -8.25 -5.49 26.30
N PRO A 94 -7.61 -4.49 26.89
CA PRO A 94 -6.94 -3.41 26.16
C PRO A 94 -6.02 -3.90 25.02
N ASP A 95 -5.55 -5.15 25.09
CA ASP A 95 -4.66 -5.75 24.09
C ASP A 95 -5.31 -5.96 22.72
N HIS A 96 -6.65 -6.09 22.62
CA HIS A 96 -7.35 -6.13 21.33
C HIS A 96 -7.27 -4.82 20.55
N LEU A 97 -7.19 -3.70 21.26
CA LEU A 97 -7.00 -2.37 20.65
C LEU A 97 -5.61 -2.24 20.02
N ARG A 98 -4.68 -3.15 20.31
CA ARG A 98 -3.29 -3.14 19.85
C ARG A 98 -3.03 -4.06 18.65
N LEU A 99 -4.06 -4.69 18.08
CA LEU A 99 -3.89 -5.65 16.98
C LEU A 99 -3.09 -5.09 15.80
N TYR A 100 -3.30 -3.83 15.46
CA TYR A 100 -2.64 -3.15 14.33
C TYR A 100 -1.49 -2.22 14.78
N GLU A 101 -1.15 -2.18 16.07
CA GLU A 101 -0.06 -1.40 16.63
C GLU A 101 1.29 -2.09 16.41
N VAL A 102 1.68 -2.29 15.16
CA VAL A 102 2.91 -3.00 14.81
C VAL A 102 3.54 -2.45 13.54
N LEU A 103 4.78 -2.85 13.29
CA LEU A 103 5.47 -2.49 12.06
C LEU A 103 4.98 -3.38 10.90
N PHE A 104 4.17 -2.82 10.01
CA PHE A 104 3.86 -3.41 8.72
C PHE A 104 4.83 -2.89 7.65
N GLY A 105 5.44 -3.80 6.88
CA GLY A 105 6.42 -3.43 5.86
C GLY A 105 5.82 -2.56 4.76
N ARG A 106 4.82 -3.07 4.04
CA ARG A 106 4.13 -2.38 2.94
C ARG A 106 3.53 -1.06 3.37
N ASP A 107 2.77 -1.07 4.48
CA ASP A 107 1.99 0.09 4.94
C ASP A 107 2.93 1.24 5.31
N SER A 108 3.98 0.95 6.08
CA SER A 108 4.97 1.96 6.49
C SER A 108 5.70 2.55 5.29
N LEU A 109 6.07 1.74 4.29
CA LEU A 109 6.72 2.20 3.07
C LEU A 109 5.80 3.09 2.24
N ARG A 110 4.52 2.73 2.15
CA ARG A 110 3.52 3.53 1.43
C ARG A 110 3.29 4.88 2.09
N VAL A 111 3.14 4.92 3.41
CA VAL A 111 3.04 6.17 4.17
C VAL A 111 4.29 7.04 3.98
N ALA A 112 5.47 6.43 4.09
CA ALA A 112 6.74 7.13 3.94
C ALA A 112 6.88 7.78 2.55
N ILE A 113 6.52 7.07 1.48
CA ILE A 113 6.65 7.59 0.10
C ILE A 113 5.65 8.71 -0.18
N ASP A 114 4.43 8.66 0.35
CA ASP A 114 3.44 9.71 0.18
C ASP A 114 3.78 10.98 0.97
N LEU A 115 4.41 10.83 2.13
CA LEU A 115 4.84 11.93 2.98
C LEU A 115 6.27 12.43 2.71
N ILE A 116 7.04 11.78 1.84
CA ILE A 116 8.47 12.06 1.62
C ILE A 116 8.77 13.53 1.30
N SER A 117 7.85 14.21 0.62
CA SER A 117 8.03 15.61 0.27
C SER A 117 7.86 16.57 1.47
N SER A 118 7.25 16.10 2.56
CA SER A 118 7.00 16.87 3.79
C SER A 118 7.91 16.43 4.93
N TYR A 119 8.13 15.11 5.01
CA TYR A 119 8.78 14.45 6.13
C TYR A 119 9.73 13.37 5.61
N PRO A 120 10.85 13.73 4.93
CA PRO A 120 11.78 12.76 4.37
C PRO A 120 12.37 11.83 5.43
N GLU A 121 12.51 12.31 6.68
CA GLU A 121 13.02 11.50 7.79
C GLU A 121 12.15 10.28 8.12
N LEU A 122 10.86 10.32 7.81
CA LEU A 122 10.00 9.13 7.93
C LEU A 122 10.45 8.02 6.97
N ALA A 123 10.81 8.38 5.74
CA ALA A 123 11.32 7.39 4.79
C ALA A 123 12.68 6.84 5.24
N ARG A 124 13.57 7.70 5.76
CA ARG A 124 14.86 7.28 6.30
C ARG A 124 14.71 6.28 7.46
N THR A 125 13.90 6.62 8.46
CA THR A 125 13.70 5.75 9.63
C THR A 125 12.98 4.46 9.26
N THR A 126 11.98 4.52 8.38
CA THR A 126 11.26 3.32 7.90
C THR A 126 12.21 2.36 7.18
N VAL A 127 13.02 2.86 6.24
CA VAL A 127 14.01 2.03 5.54
C VAL A 127 15.00 1.42 6.52
N LEU A 128 15.49 2.19 7.50
CA LEU A 128 16.44 1.71 8.48
C LEU A 128 15.85 0.59 9.37
N GLU A 129 14.62 0.77 9.89
CA GLU A 129 13.97 -0.23 10.73
C GLU A 129 13.65 -1.51 9.94
N LEU A 130 13.20 -1.39 8.69
CA LEU A 130 12.96 -2.55 7.84
C LEU A 130 14.25 -3.27 7.44
N ALA A 131 15.35 -2.54 7.22
CA ALA A 131 16.66 -3.13 6.97
C ALA A 131 17.16 -3.98 8.17
N LYS A 132 16.93 -3.53 9.40
CA LYS A 132 17.26 -4.31 10.61
C LYS A 132 16.53 -5.65 10.68
N LEU A 133 15.31 -5.69 10.15
CA LEU A 133 14.41 -6.84 10.17
C LEU A 133 14.43 -7.65 8.88
N GLN A 134 15.16 -7.22 7.85
CA GLN A 134 15.26 -7.92 6.57
C GLN A 134 15.65 -9.40 6.76
N GLY A 135 15.07 -10.28 5.94
CA GLY A 135 15.34 -11.70 5.99
C GLY A 135 16.81 -12.02 5.77
N VAL A 136 17.37 -12.93 6.56
CA VAL A 136 18.78 -13.34 6.51
C VAL A 136 18.96 -14.85 6.33
N THR A 137 17.88 -15.62 6.44
CA THR A 137 17.89 -17.08 6.34
C THR A 137 16.60 -17.59 5.72
N TYR A 138 16.58 -18.84 5.29
CA TYR A 138 15.34 -19.53 4.92
C TYR A 138 14.69 -20.12 6.17
N ASN A 139 13.44 -19.72 6.43
CA ASN A 139 12.65 -20.24 7.55
C ASN A 139 11.17 -20.29 7.16
N SER A 140 10.66 -21.48 6.88
CA SER A 140 9.26 -21.69 6.46
C SER A 140 8.23 -21.38 7.55
N GLU A 141 8.58 -21.46 8.85
CA GLU A 141 7.64 -21.16 9.94
C GLU A 141 7.20 -19.69 9.98
N ARG A 142 7.90 -18.82 9.29
CA ARG A 142 7.59 -17.39 9.18
C ARG A 142 7.75 -16.85 7.77
N GLU A 143 7.90 -17.75 6.79
CA GLU A 143 8.09 -17.44 5.37
C GLU A 143 9.28 -16.49 5.11
N GLU A 144 10.33 -16.61 5.90
CA GLU A 144 11.52 -15.82 5.76
C GLU A 144 12.42 -16.34 4.66
N GLU A 145 12.92 -15.42 3.84
CA GLU A 145 13.94 -15.65 2.83
C GLU A 145 15.01 -14.56 2.90
N PRO A 146 16.28 -14.85 2.60
CA PRO A 146 17.31 -13.83 2.54
C PRO A 146 16.91 -12.67 1.61
N GLY A 147 16.99 -11.44 2.11
CA GLY A 147 16.64 -10.23 1.35
C GLY A 147 15.16 -9.84 1.37
N ARG A 148 14.25 -10.72 1.74
CA ARG A 148 12.80 -10.43 1.83
C ARG A 148 12.51 -9.42 2.94
N ILE A 149 11.65 -8.45 2.67
CA ILE A 149 11.17 -7.47 3.67
C ILE A 149 9.96 -8.04 4.40
N VAL A 150 9.86 -7.76 5.69
CA VAL A 150 8.78 -8.26 6.56
C VAL A 150 7.41 -7.79 6.09
N HIS A 151 6.40 -8.67 6.26
CA HIS A 151 5.00 -8.26 6.23
C HIS A 151 4.65 -7.54 7.52
N GLU A 152 4.93 -8.20 8.66
CA GLU A 152 4.56 -7.72 9.99
C GLU A 152 5.61 -8.11 11.02
N ALA A 153 5.98 -7.18 11.89
CA ALA A 153 6.94 -7.43 12.96
C ALA A 153 6.32 -7.16 14.33
N ARG A 154 6.24 -8.21 15.16
CA ARG A 154 5.79 -8.15 16.54
C ARG A 154 6.89 -8.64 17.50
N ASP A 155 6.84 -8.17 18.72
CA ASP A 155 7.58 -8.82 19.79
C ASP A 155 6.95 -10.20 20.05
N LYS A 156 7.76 -11.26 19.98
CA LYS A 156 7.33 -12.64 20.23
C LYS A 156 6.70 -12.84 21.61
N ASP A 157 7.00 -11.98 22.57
CA ASP A 157 6.48 -12.03 23.94
C ASP A 157 5.18 -11.24 24.12
N ASP A 158 4.75 -10.47 23.10
CA ASP A 158 3.46 -9.81 23.04
C ASP A 158 2.31 -10.83 23.06
N ALA A 159 1.21 -10.50 23.74
CA ALA A 159 0.06 -11.40 23.89
C ALA A 159 -0.62 -11.71 22.55
N ILE A 160 -0.72 -10.73 21.65
CA ILE A 160 -1.31 -10.90 20.32
C ILE A 160 -0.39 -11.76 19.44
N ALA A 161 0.94 -11.54 19.51
CA ALA A 161 1.89 -12.38 18.80
C ALA A 161 1.77 -13.85 19.20
N LYS A 162 1.65 -14.12 20.49
CA LYS A 162 1.45 -15.48 21.03
C LYS A 162 0.15 -16.10 20.55
N ASP A 163 -0.97 -15.35 20.59
CA ASP A 163 -2.26 -15.82 20.12
C ASP A 163 -2.24 -16.14 18.61
N LEU A 164 -1.68 -15.25 17.78
CA LEU A 164 -1.52 -15.48 16.34
C LEU A 164 -0.61 -16.69 16.05
N THR A 165 0.46 -16.86 16.81
CA THR A 165 1.32 -18.05 16.69
C THR A 165 0.56 -19.33 17.04
N GLU A 166 -0.21 -19.32 18.13
CA GLU A 166 -0.98 -20.50 18.56
C GLU A 166 -2.09 -20.85 17.56
N ARG A 167 -2.83 -19.86 17.06
CA ARG A 167 -3.97 -20.06 16.15
C ARG A 167 -3.58 -20.28 14.69
N LEU A 168 -2.59 -19.53 14.20
CA LEU A 168 -2.21 -19.48 12.78
C LEU A 168 -0.86 -20.15 12.48
N GLY A 169 -0.07 -20.46 13.50
CA GLY A 169 1.26 -21.03 13.34
C GLY A 169 2.32 -20.01 12.88
N TRP A 170 2.05 -18.70 12.96
CA TRP A 170 2.97 -17.68 12.47
C TRP A 170 4.19 -17.54 13.38
N GLY A 171 5.38 -17.55 12.76
CA GLY A 171 6.62 -17.14 13.43
C GLY A 171 6.87 -15.62 13.25
N TRP A 172 7.62 -15.02 14.19
CA TRP A 172 7.89 -13.58 14.20
C TRP A 172 9.38 -13.27 13.95
N PRO A 173 9.69 -12.17 13.22
CA PRO A 173 8.81 -11.41 12.32
C PRO A 173 8.22 -12.28 11.21
N TYR A 174 7.01 -11.96 10.71
CA TYR A 174 6.34 -12.68 9.63
C TYR A 174 6.62 -12.02 8.27
N TYR A 175 6.92 -12.84 7.24
CA TYR A 175 7.39 -12.34 5.93
C TYR A 175 6.42 -12.58 4.78
N GLY A 176 5.19 -13.00 5.04
CA GLY A 176 4.18 -13.28 4.02
C GLY A 176 3.71 -12.06 3.21
N SER A 177 4.63 -11.41 2.50
CA SER A 177 4.40 -10.27 1.62
C SER A 177 5.42 -10.29 0.49
N VAL A 178 4.98 -10.13 -0.77
CA VAL A 178 5.89 -10.05 -1.93
C VAL A 178 6.03 -8.62 -2.45
N ASP A 179 5.16 -7.72 -2.07
CA ASP A 179 5.14 -6.31 -2.49
C ASP A 179 6.00 -5.40 -1.60
N ALA A 180 6.25 -5.76 -0.35
CA ALA A 180 7.07 -4.95 0.56
C ALA A 180 8.52 -4.81 0.08
N THR A 181 9.12 -5.86 -0.51
CA THR A 181 10.53 -5.81 -0.95
C THR A 181 10.76 -4.83 -2.12
N PRO A 182 9.99 -4.84 -3.21
CA PRO A 182 10.12 -3.81 -4.24
C PRO A 182 9.75 -2.41 -3.73
N GLU A 183 8.77 -2.25 -2.84
CA GLU A 183 8.45 -0.96 -2.23
C GLU A 183 9.58 -0.43 -1.34
N PHE A 184 10.33 -1.30 -0.67
CA PHE A 184 11.52 -0.93 0.10
C PHE A 184 12.57 -0.26 -0.79
N ILE A 185 12.91 -0.87 -1.93
CA ILE A 185 13.87 -0.31 -2.90
C ILE A 185 13.38 1.05 -3.41
N ARG A 186 12.11 1.17 -3.75
CA ARG A 186 11.52 2.42 -4.24
C ARG A 186 11.56 3.53 -3.20
N THR A 187 11.24 3.21 -1.94
CA THR A 187 11.25 4.18 -0.84
C THR A 187 12.68 4.63 -0.52
N LEU A 188 13.63 3.69 -0.46
CA LEU A 188 15.04 3.98 -0.31
C LEU A 188 15.54 4.94 -1.40
N THR A 189 15.26 4.61 -2.67
CA THR A 189 15.67 5.43 -3.81
C THR A 189 15.02 6.81 -3.78
N ALA A 190 13.73 6.89 -3.43
CA ALA A 190 13.02 8.15 -3.32
C ALA A 190 13.63 9.05 -2.23
N TYR A 191 14.05 8.47 -1.10
CA TYR A 191 14.76 9.19 -0.04
C TYR A 191 16.11 9.72 -0.53
N VAL A 192 16.93 8.87 -1.11
CA VAL A 192 18.27 9.23 -1.64
C VAL A 192 18.18 10.35 -2.69
N ARG A 193 17.21 10.27 -3.60
CA ARG A 193 16.97 11.34 -4.60
C ARG A 193 16.41 12.64 -4.02
N ARG A 194 15.71 12.55 -2.90
CA ARG A 194 15.07 13.71 -2.27
C ARG A 194 16.01 14.49 -1.41
N THR A 195 16.98 13.84 -0.82
CA THR A 195 17.99 14.41 0.06
C THR A 195 19.34 14.46 -0.64
N GLU A 196 20.25 15.31 -0.17
CA GLU A 196 21.63 15.35 -0.68
C GLU A 196 22.54 14.32 0.01
N GLU A 197 21.97 13.44 0.84
CA GLU A 197 22.69 12.48 1.70
C GLU A 197 23.04 11.16 0.97
N ASN A 198 23.11 11.14 -0.33
CA ASN A 198 23.22 9.98 -1.20
C ASN A 198 24.13 8.88 -0.65
N HIS A 199 25.45 9.12 -0.64
CA HIS A 199 26.43 8.13 -0.16
C HIS A 199 26.40 7.95 1.37
N ALA A 200 26.13 9.01 2.12
CA ALA A 200 26.12 8.97 3.58
C ALA A 200 25.04 8.00 4.10
N PHE A 201 23.84 8.06 3.52
CA PHE A 201 22.76 7.16 3.92
C PHE A 201 23.03 5.71 3.51
N LEU A 202 23.49 5.46 2.27
CA LEU A 202 23.82 4.10 1.83
C LEU A 202 24.94 3.48 2.66
N SER A 203 25.86 4.26 3.19
CA SER A 203 26.95 3.83 4.08
C SER A 203 26.56 3.78 5.54
N GLN A 204 25.33 4.20 5.90
CA GLN A 204 24.88 4.18 7.29
C GLN A 204 24.83 2.76 7.82
N LYS A 205 25.50 2.55 8.98
CA LYS A 205 25.55 1.25 9.64
C LYS A 205 24.32 1.01 10.49
N TYR A 206 23.95 -0.27 10.57
CA TYR A 206 22.94 -0.81 11.48
C TYR A 206 23.33 -2.21 11.91
N ILE A 207 22.69 -2.71 12.95
CA ILE A 207 22.82 -4.11 13.39
C ILE A 207 21.59 -4.86 12.86
N ASP A 208 21.80 -5.90 12.07
CA ASP A 208 20.74 -6.76 11.57
C ASP A 208 20.21 -7.71 12.66
N LYS A 209 19.11 -8.41 12.38
CA LYS A 209 18.52 -9.36 13.34
C LYS A 209 19.40 -10.58 13.66
N SER A 210 20.47 -10.81 12.90
CA SER A 210 21.49 -11.82 13.22
C SER A 210 22.63 -11.27 14.10
N ASN A 211 22.48 -10.05 14.59
CA ASN A 211 23.47 -9.30 15.37
C ASN A 211 24.77 -9.03 14.59
N THR A 212 24.66 -8.82 13.28
CA THR A 212 25.78 -8.49 12.41
C THR A 212 25.68 -7.04 11.95
N GLU A 213 26.82 -6.32 11.98
CA GLU A 213 26.88 -4.95 11.47
C GLU A 213 26.81 -4.97 9.93
N ARG A 214 25.89 -4.22 9.37
CA ARG A 214 25.65 -4.03 7.94
C ARG A 214 25.53 -2.54 7.62
N ASP A 215 25.43 -2.22 6.35
CA ASP A 215 25.03 -0.88 5.89
C ASP A 215 23.79 -0.96 4.98
N ILE A 216 23.20 0.20 4.70
CA ILE A 216 21.99 0.28 3.88
C ILE A 216 22.25 -0.19 2.45
N ALA A 217 23.46 -0.04 1.91
CA ALA A 217 23.83 -0.59 0.60
C ALA A 217 23.72 -2.13 0.59
N TYR A 218 24.13 -2.80 1.67
CA TYR A 218 23.93 -4.23 1.84
C TYR A 218 22.44 -4.62 1.85
N ALA A 219 21.59 -3.85 2.54
CA ALA A 219 20.15 -4.12 2.53
C ALA A 219 19.54 -3.96 1.12
N LEU A 220 20.01 -2.96 0.35
CA LEU A 220 19.64 -2.80 -1.06
C LEU A 220 20.08 -4.02 -1.88
N ASP A 221 21.35 -4.47 -1.74
CA ASP A 221 21.88 -5.63 -2.45
C ASP A 221 21.01 -6.87 -2.21
N MET A 222 20.72 -7.16 -0.94
CA MET A 222 19.91 -8.32 -0.56
C MET A 222 18.48 -8.26 -1.10
N ALA A 223 17.84 -7.07 -1.11
CA ALA A 223 16.50 -6.90 -1.64
C ALA A 223 16.47 -7.07 -3.17
N VAL A 224 17.49 -6.57 -3.87
CA VAL A 224 17.66 -6.73 -5.33
C VAL A 224 17.90 -8.20 -5.67
N ASP A 225 18.78 -8.88 -4.94
CA ASP A 225 19.10 -10.29 -5.17
C ASP A 225 17.86 -11.16 -4.97
N TRP A 226 17.08 -10.93 -3.90
CA TRP A 226 15.81 -11.63 -3.68
C TRP A 226 14.84 -11.50 -4.86
N ILE A 227 14.68 -10.28 -5.42
CA ILE A 227 13.81 -10.04 -6.58
C ILE A 227 14.34 -10.77 -7.82
N THR A 228 15.63 -10.60 -8.14
CA THR A 228 16.23 -11.14 -9.38
C THR A 228 16.31 -12.65 -9.37
N GLU A 229 16.60 -13.27 -8.22
CA GLU A 229 16.58 -14.72 -8.04
C GLU A 229 15.18 -15.29 -8.27
N ARG A 230 14.14 -14.68 -7.69
CA ARG A 230 12.76 -15.13 -7.87
C ARG A 230 12.26 -14.96 -9.30
N LEU A 231 12.57 -13.84 -9.95
CA LEU A 231 12.22 -13.65 -11.36
C LEU A 231 12.92 -14.68 -12.27
N SER A 232 14.19 -14.98 -12.01
CA SER A 232 14.96 -15.94 -12.80
C SER A 232 14.56 -17.40 -12.55
N ALA A 233 14.12 -17.73 -11.32
CA ALA A 233 13.63 -19.06 -10.97
C ALA A 233 12.22 -19.33 -11.49
N ASN A 234 11.43 -18.29 -11.75
CA ASN A 234 10.07 -18.42 -12.25
C ASN A 234 10.06 -18.63 -13.77
N ALA A 235 9.45 -19.72 -14.23
CA ALA A 235 9.40 -20.07 -15.67
C ALA A 235 8.73 -19.00 -16.54
N GLU A 236 7.85 -18.20 -15.96
CA GLU A 236 7.13 -17.12 -16.63
C GLU A 236 7.81 -15.76 -16.49
N GLY A 237 8.86 -15.67 -15.67
CA GLY A 237 9.60 -14.43 -15.41
C GLY A 237 8.82 -13.39 -14.61
N VAL A 238 7.95 -13.83 -13.68
CA VAL A 238 7.11 -12.98 -12.84
C VAL A 238 7.38 -13.21 -11.35
N LEU A 239 7.11 -12.22 -10.53
CA LEU A 239 7.15 -12.32 -9.08
C LEU A 239 5.80 -12.84 -8.59
N GLU A 240 5.75 -14.09 -8.16
CA GLU A 240 4.58 -14.77 -7.64
C GLU A 240 4.59 -14.80 -6.11
N PHE A 241 3.42 -14.83 -5.51
CA PHE A 241 3.23 -15.19 -4.11
C PHE A 241 2.57 -16.56 -3.99
N HIS A 242 2.91 -17.25 -2.94
CA HIS A 242 2.33 -18.51 -2.51
C HIS A 242 2.64 -18.66 -1.02
N SER A 243 1.62 -18.92 -0.20
CA SER A 243 1.86 -19.18 1.21
C SER A 243 2.42 -20.59 1.41
N GLU A 244 3.54 -20.68 2.14
CA GLU A 244 4.12 -21.95 2.58
C GLU A 244 3.45 -22.46 3.87
N LEU A 245 2.76 -21.57 4.59
CA LEU A 245 2.03 -21.93 5.80
C LEU A 245 0.58 -22.29 5.49
N GLU A 246 0.08 -23.37 6.11
CA GLU A 246 -1.31 -23.82 5.97
C GLU A 246 -2.33 -22.71 6.30
N LYS A 247 -1.98 -21.84 7.25
CA LYS A 247 -2.81 -20.70 7.69
C LYS A 247 -2.07 -19.36 7.53
N GLY A 248 -1.16 -19.28 6.57
CA GLY A 248 -0.51 -18.02 6.18
C GLY A 248 -1.48 -17.10 5.45
N ILE A 249 -1.04 -15.87 5.19
CA ILE A 249 -1.80 -14.94 4.35
C ILE A 249 -1.87 -15.53 2.94
N GLU A 250 -3.09 -15.82 2.47
CA GLU A 250 -3.32 -16.44 1.16
C GLU A 250 -2.89 -15.52 0.01
N ASN A 251 -3.23 -14.23 0.10
CA ASN A 251 -2.83 -13.22 -0.88
C ASN A 251 -1.77 -12.30 -0.26
N GLN A 252 -0.48 -12.58 -0.51
CA GLN A 252 0.67 -11.89 0.09
C GLN A 252 0.97 -10.55 -0.59
N VAL A 253 -0.08 -9.77 -0.82
CA VAL A 253 -0.11 -8.47 -1.50
C VAL A 253 -1.12 -7.55 -0.81
N TRP A 254 -1.27 -6.29 -1.26
CA TRP A 254 -2.14 -5.32 -0.59
C TRP A 254 -3.63 -5.73 -0.55
N LYS A 255 -4.11 -6.46 -1.57
CA LYS A 255 -5.45 -7.08 -1.55
C LYS A 255 -5.39 -8.46 -0.92
N ASP A 256 -5.16 -8.52 0.37
CA ASP A 256 -4.88 -9.74 1.10
C ASP A 256 -6.13 -10.53 1.55
N SER A 257 -7.35 -10.01 1.34
CA SER A 257 -8.57 -10.77 1.64
C SER A 257 -8.70 -12.01 0.75
N TRP A 258 -9.18 -13.10 1.33
CA TRP A 258 -9.29 -14.44 0.73
C TRP A 258 -10.01 -14.47 -0.63
N ASP A 259 -10.98 -13.56 -0.86
CA ASP A 259 -11.82 -13.51 -2.07
C ASP A 259 -11.35 -12.50 -3.12
N ALA A 260 -10.24 -11.79 -2.86
CA ALA A 260 -9.77 -10.72 -3.73
C ALA A 260 -9.30 -11.23 -5.09
N TYR A 261 -8.67 -12.42 -5.14
CA TYR A 261 -8.15 -13.02 -6.37
C TYR A 261 -9.08 -14.10 -6.87
N HIS A 262 -9.76 -13.82 -8.00
CA HIS A 262 -10.75 -14.72 -8.59
C HIS A 262 -10.83 -14.56 -10.11
N HIS A 263 -11.42 -15.56 -10.77
CA HIS A 263 -11.70 -15.57 -12.19
C HIS A 263 -13.01 -14.82 -12.52
N LYS A 264 -13.25 -14.57 -13.83
CA LYS A 264 -14.43 -13.87 -14.34
C LYS A 264 -15.75 -14.52 -13.97
N ASP A 265 -15.77 -15.82 -13.78
CA ASP A 265 -16.93 -16.62 -13.34
C ASP A 265 -17.14 -16.60 -11.83
N GLY A 266 -16.23 -15.96 -11.07
CA GLY A 266 -16.26 -15.89 -9.61
C GLY A 266 -15.56 -17.04 -8.90
N THR A 267 -14.98 -18.02 -9.59
CA THR A 267 -14.13 -19.03 -8.95
C THR A 267 -12.85 -18.41 -8.43
N LEU A 268 -12.39 -18.81 -7.26
CA LEU A 268 -11.15 -18.28 -6.67
C LEU A 268 -9.94 -18.66 -7.53
N ALA A 269 -8.91 -17.85 -7.47
CA ALA A 269 -7.60 -18.18 -8.01
C ALA A 269 -7.05 -19.44 -7.34
N ASN A 270 -6.20 -20.16 -8.04
CA ASN A 270 -5.60 -21.38 -7.52
C ASN A 270 -4.47 -21.06 -6.51
N HIS A 271 -4.81 -21.01 -5.23
CA HIS A 271 -3.87 -20.74 -4.13
C HIS A 271 -2.92 -21.92 -3.84
N THR A 272 -3.11 -23.08 -4.48
CA THR A 272 -2.14 -24.19 -4.38
C THR A 272 -0.93 -24.03 -5.31
N ALA A 273 -0.93 -22.99 -6.12
CA ALA A 273 0.15 -22.60 -7.03
C ALA A 273 0.46 -21.11 -6.88
N GLY A 274 1.53 -20.65 -7.51
CA GLY A 274 1.91 -19.24 -7.49
C GLY A 274 0.89 -18.35 -8.19
N ILE A 275 0.59 -17.21 -7.58
CA ILE A 275 -0.27 -16.15 -8.12
C ILE A 275 0.58 -14.90 -8.31
N ALA A 276 0.51 -14.28 -9.49
CA ALA A 276 1.20 -13.03 -9.78
C ALA A 276 0.18 -11.89 -9.95
N SER A 277 0.36 -10.81 -9.20
CA SER A 277 -0.49 -9.62 -9.26
C SER A 277 0.12 -8.53 -10.12
N ILE A 278 -0.68 -7.82 -10.91
CA ILE A 278 -0.20 -6.77 -11.83
C ILE A 278 0.52 -5.63 -11.12
N GLU A 279 0.02 -5.16 -9.98
CA GLU A 279 0.62 -4.05 -9.24
C GLU A 279 2.00 -4.42 -8.67
N VAL A 280 2.19 -5.68 -8.28
CA VAL A 280 3.50 -6.17 -7.83
C VAL A 280 4.49 -6.16 -9.00
N GLN A 281 4.06 -6.64 -10.19
CA GLN A 281 4.95 -6.65 -11.35
C GLN A 281 5.40 -5.24 -11.74
N VAL A 282 4.48 -4.27 -11.78
CA VAL A 282 4.85 -2.88 -12.15
C VAL A 282 5.67 -2.18 -11.07
N THR A 283 5.42 -2.48 -9.79
CA THR A 283 6.24 -1.98 -8.69
C THR A 283 7.65 -2.57 -8.75
N THR A 284 7.77 -3.87 -9.07
CA THR A 284 9.05 -4.57 -9.25
C THR A 284 9.83 -4.01 -10.44
N TYR A 285 9.16 -3.77 -11.58
CA TYR A 285 9.76 -3.11 -12.75
C TYR A 285 10.36 -1.76 -12.37
N ASP A 286 9.60 -0.92 -11.66
CA ASP A 286 10.09 0.37 -11.20
C ASP A 286 11.22 0.25 -10.17
N ALA A 287 11.15 -0.73 -9.26
CA ALA A 287 12.18 -0.98 -8.25
C ALA A 287 13.52 -1.37 -8.87
N LEU A 288 13.50 -2.23 -9.90
CA LEU A 288 14.72 -2.60 -10.64
C LEU A 288 15.36 -1.40 -11.32
N LEU A 289 14.58 -0.53 -11.95
CA LEU A 289 15.08 0.70 -12.55
C LEU A 289 15.56 1.72 -11.51
N ASP A 290 14.91 1.79 -10.34
CA ASP A 290 15.33 2.64 -9.24
C ASP A 290 16.65 2.15 -8.63
N ALA A 291 16.82 0.84 -8.45
CA ALA A 291 18.07 0.24 -8.02
C ALA A 291 19.18 0.47 -9.05
N ALA A 292 18.90 0.25 -10.34
CA ALA A 292 19.87 0.50 -11.42
C ALA A 292 20.40 1.93 -11.40
N ASP A 293 19.54 2.92 -11.12
CA ASP A 293 19.93 4.32 -10.98
C ASP A 293 20.87 4.53 -9.78
N LEU A 294 20.57 3.92 -8.63
CA LEU A 294 21.45 3.99 -7.44
C LEU A 294 22.82 3.34 -7.71
N TYR A 295 22.85 2.15 -8.32
CA TYR A 295 24.12 1.50 -8.66
C TYR A 295 24.95 2.34 -9.62
N ARG A 296 24.34 2.93 -10.64
CA ARG A 296 25.07 3.72 -11.64
C ARG A 296 25.60 5.05 -11.09
N HIS A 297 24.76 5.78 -10.36
CA HIS A 297 25.03 7.19 -10.03
C HIS A 297 25.48 7.43 -8.59
N VAL A 298 25.31 6.44 -7.70
CA VAL A 298 25.67 6.59 -6.28
C VAL A 298 26.72 5.55 -5.86
N LEU A 299 26.61 4.31 -6.33
CA LEU A 299 27.52 3.21 -5.95
C LEU A 299 28.62 2.98 -6.98
N ASP A 300 28.62 3.67 -8.13
CA ASP A 300 29.58 3.58 -9.23
C ASP A 300 29.73 2.14 -9.80
N ASP A 301 28.64 1.37 -9.81
CA ASP A 301 28.56 0.03 -10.38
C ASP A 301 27.70 0.01 -11.64
N ALA A 302 28.32 0.37 -12.78
CA ALA A 302 27.65 0.38 -14.08
C ALA A 302 27.25 -1.02 -14.54
N HIS A 303 28.00 -2.06 -14.20
CA HIS A 303 27.72 -3.43 -14.63
C HIS A 303 26.42 -3.96 -13.98
N LYS A 304 26.29 -3.81 -12.65
CA LYS A 304 25.06 -4.20 -11.94
C LYS A 304 23.87 -3.37 -12.41
N SER A 305 24.06 -2.07 -12.65
CA SER A 305 23.04 -1.21 -13.25
C SER A 305 22.53 -1.72 -14.59
N ASP A 306 23.43 -2.05 -15.53
CA ASP A 306 23.05 -2.55 -16.87
C ASP A 306 22.28 -3.86 -16.78
N SER A 307 22.74 -4.80 -15.95
CA SER A 307 22.05 -6.08 -15.71
C SER A 307 20.63 -5.88 -15.15
N LEU A 308 20.42 -4.93 -14.23
CA LEU A 308 19.09 -4.62 -13.69
C LEU A 308 18.18 -3.97 -14.72
N ILE A 309 18.72 -3.13 -15.61
CA ILE A 309 17.95 -2.57 -16.73
C ILE A 309 17.50 -3.68 -17.69
N GLU A 310 18.36 -4.64 -18.02
CA GLU A 310 18.01 -5.79 -18.86
C GLU A 310 16.89 -6.62 -18.20
N THR A 311 17.02 -6.90 -16.90
CA THR A 311 15.99 -7.63 -16.13
C THR A 311 14.67 -6.87 -16.12
N ALA A 312 14.70 -5.55 -15.92
CA ALA A 312 13.52 -4.70 -15.95
C ALA A 312 12.83 -4.71 -17.33
N GLU A 313 13.58 -4.56 -18.43
CA GLU A 313 13.01 -4.57 -19.78
C GLU A 313 12.46 -5.96 -20.15
N HIS A 314 13.08 -7.04 -19.66
CA HIS A 314 12.50 -8.38 -19.79
C HIS A 314 11.17 -8.47 -19.03
N LEU A 315 11.10 -8.06 -17.76
CA LEU A 315 9.86 -8.05 -16.97
C LEU A 315 8.79 -7.18 -17.63
N LYS A 316 9.12 -6.02 -18.18
CA LYS A 316 8.20 -5.18 -18.95
C LYS A 316 7.60 -5.94 -20.14
N SER A 317 8.41 -6.67 -20.90
CA SER A 317 7.91 -7.47 -22.02
C SER A 317 6.93 -8.56 -21.55
N VAL A 318 7.22 -9.20 -20.43
CA VAL A 318 6.36 -10.20 -19.78
C VAL A 318 5.05 -9.57 -19.32
N ILE A 319 5.09 -8.43 -18.66
CA ILE A 319 3.88 -7.70 -18.21
C ILE A 319 2.98 -7.38 -19.41
N LEU A 320 3.54 -6.80 -20.46
CA LEU A 320 2.77 -6.42 -21.65
C LEU A 320 2.18 -7.61 -22.41
N ALA A 321 2.84 -8.78 -22.36
CA ALA A 321 2.38 -10.00 -23.03
C ALA A 321 1.38 -10.80 -22.19
N LYS A 322 1.61 -10.94 -20.87
CA LYS A 322 0.86 -11.88 -20.03
C LYS A 322 -0.25 -11.25 -19.21
N PHE A 323 -0.16 -9.95 -18.91
CA PHE A 323 -1.16 -9.26 -18.08
C PHE A 323 -2.10 -8.37 -18.91
N TRP A 324 -1.89 -8.23 -20.19
CA TRP A 324 -2.78 -7.49 -21.07
C TRP A 324 -3.83 -8.40 -21.71
N THR A 325 -5.08 -7.92 -21.79
CA THR A 325 -6.14 -8.52 -22.62
C THR A 325 -6.77 -7.45 -23.51
N ASP A 326 -7.12 -7.82 -24.76
CA ASP A 326 -7.82 -6.90 -25.67
C ASP A 326 -9.36 -6.97 -25.52
N LYS A 327 -9.87 -7.78 -24.57
CA LYS A 327 -11.30 -7.86 -24.27
C LYS A 327 -11.79 -6.55 -23.67
N ASP A 328 -13.07 -6.25 -23.87
CA ASP A 328 -13.76 -5.09 -23.27
C ASP A 328 -13.04 -3.75 -23.49
N GLY A 329 -12.40 -3.56 -24.65
CA GLY A 329 -11.65 -2.34 -24.98
C GLY A 329 -10.18 -2.34 -24.55
N GLY A 330 -9.73 -3.40 -23.91
CA GLY A 330 -8.34 -3.60 -23.47
C GLY A 330 -8.08 -3.11 -22.04
N TYR A 331 -7.49 -3.98 -21.22
CA TYR A 331 -7.09 -3.63 -19.86
C TYR A 331 -5.99 -4.58 -19.33
N PHE A 332 -5.29 -4.16 -18.29
CA PHE A 332 -4.44 -5.08 -17.53
C PHE A 332 -5.30 -5.87 -16.56
N VAL A 333 -5.22 -7.19 -16.64
CA VAL A 333 -5.94 -8.13 -15.76
C VAL A 333 -5.41 -8.02 -14.32
N LEU A 334 -6.21 -8.44 -13.33
CA LEU A 334 -5.80 -8.40 -11.93
C LEU A 334 -4.47 -9.13 -11.71
N GLY A 335 -4.32 -10.28 -12.34
CA GLY A 335 -3.16 -11.12 -12.15
C GLY A 335 -3.22 -12.37 -13.00
N THR A 336 -2.32 -13.31 -12.69
CA THR A 336 -2.29 -14.65 -13.28
C THR A 336 -2.22 -15.70 -12.18
N ASP A 337 -2.82 -16.85 -12.44
CA ASP A 337 -2.70 -18.08 -11.65
C ASP A 337 -2.34 -19.27 -12.56
N ARG A 338 -2.39 -20.49 -12.03
CA ARG A 338 -2.14 -21.71 -12.77
C ARG A 338 -3.29 -22.69 -12.62
N ASP A 339 -3.63 -23.40 -13.69
CA ASP A 339 -4.56 -24.53 -13.62
C ASP A 339 -3.89 -25.79 -13.05
N ASP A 340 -4.65 -26.87 -12.92
CA ASP A 340 -4.16 -28.15 -12.39
C ASP A 340 -3.07 -28.81 -13.26
N ASN A 341 -2.90 -28.36 -14.50
CA ASN A 341 -1.84 -28.77 -15.41
C ASN A 341 -0.63 -27.81 -15.37
N ASN A 342 -0.59 -26.89 -14.42
CA ASN A 342 0.43 -25.84 -14.29
C ASN A 342 0.47 -24.84 -15.47
N THR A 343 -0.66 -24.71 -16.21
CA THR A 343 -0.78 -23.75 -17.32
C THR A 343 -1.18 -22.38 -16.78
N LEU A 344 -0.46 -21.33 -17.19
CA LEU A 344 -0.75 -19.96 -16.79
C LEU A 344 -2.13 -19.51 -17.30
N ARG A 345 -2.93 -18.92 -16.41
CA ARG A 345 -4.25 -18.34 -16.73
C ARG A 345 -4.31 -16.89 -16.25
N GLN A 346 -5.03 -16.05 -16.99
CA GLN A 346 -5.31 -14.66 -16.60
C GLN A 346 -6.54 -14.59 -15.68
N LEU A 347 -6.46 -13.79 -14.62
CA LEU A 347 -7.60 -13.36 -13.81
C LEU A 347 -8.25 -12.15 -14.49
N GLN A 348 -9.10 -12.40 -15.49
CA GLN A 348 -9.65 -11.40 -16.42
C GLN A 348 -10.80 -10.59 -15.79
N ILE A 349 -10.53 -9.89 -14.70
CA ILE A 349 -11.46 -9.01 -13.98
C ILE A 349 -10.93 -7.58 -13.95
N LYS A 350 -11.86 -6.62 -13.95
CA LYS A 350 -11.55 -5.18 -13.95
C LYS A 350 -11.48 -4.67 -12.52
N THR A 351 -10.30 -4.26 -12.11
CA THR A 351 -9.99 -3.81 -10.74
C THR A 351 -9.19 -2.51 -10.75
N SER A 352 -9.14 -1.82 -9.61
CA SER A 352 -8.26 -0.65 -9.43
C SER A 352 -6.79 -0.96 -9.69
N ASN A 353 -6.34 -2.21 -9.53
CA ASN A 353 -4.95 -2.62 -9.72
C ASN A 353 -4.40 -2.25 -11.10
N MET A 354 -5.25 -2.27 -12.17
CA MET A 354 -4.81 -1.80 -13.48
C MET A 354 -4.36 -0.33 -13.46
N GLY A 355 -4.94 0.49 -12.58
CA GLY A 355 -4.59 1.89 -12.42
C GLY A 355 -3.19 2.12 -11.85
N HIS A 356 -2.60 1.14 -11.14
CA HIS A 356 -1.22 1.21 -10.67
C HIS A 356 -0.22 1.28 -11.82
N THR A 357 -0.56 0.71 -12.98
CA THR A 357 0.27 0.82 -14.21
C THR A 357 0.47 2.26 -14.66
N LEU A 358 -0.50 3.17 -14.36
CA LEU A 358 -0.38 4.59 -14.66
C LEU A 358 0.68 5.29 -13.80
N ASN A 359 0.91 4.82 -12.57
CA ASN A 359 1.92 5.40 -11.69
C ASN A 359 3.29 4.70 -11.81
N SER A 360 3.49 3.96 -12.88
CA SER A 360 4.74 3.28 -13.25
C SER A 360 5.34 3.84 -14.52
N ARG A 361 6.65 3.69 -14.69
CA ARG A 361 7.36 3.96 -15.96
C ARG A 361 6.94 3.03 -17.09
N LEU A 362 6.22 1.94 -16.80
CA LEU A 362 5.74 0.96 -17.78
C LEU A 362 5.02 1.62 -18.96
N LEU A 363 4.15 2.60 -18.68
CA LEU A 363 3.33 3.27 -19.69
C LEU A 363 3.88 4.64 -20.13
N GLU A 364 5.07 5.03 -19.67
CA GLU A 364 5.79 6.22 -20.15
C GLU A 364 6.51 5.91 -21.45
N SER A 365 5.82 6.05 -22.58
CA SER A 365 6.38 5.76 -23.91
C SER A 365 5.71 6.58 -25.00
N ASN A 366 6.49 6.90 -26.04
CA ASN A 366 6.00 7.49 -27.29
C ASN A 366 5.49 6.43 -28.28
N ASP A 367 5.63 5.13 -27.97
CA ASP A 367 5.09 4.04 -28.78
C ASP A 367 3.55 4.12 -28.81
N PRO A 368 2.92 4.25 -29.99
CA PRO A 368 1.47 4.31 -30.10
C PRO A 368 0.75 3.07 -29.54
N ALA A 369 1.40 1.90 -29.48
CA ALA A 369 0.81 0.70 -28.90
C ALA A 369 0.73 0.82 -27.38
N ILE A 370 1.76 1.36 -26.73
CA ILE A 370 1.77 1.63 -25.29
C ILE A 370 0.79 2.75 -24.94
N GLN A 371 0.75 3.81 -25.76
CA GLN A 371 -0.21 4.92 -25.56
C GLN A 371 -1.66 4.42 -25.62
N ARG A 372 -2.01 3.56 -26.57
CA ARG A 372 -3.35 2.95 -26.63
C ARG A 372 -3.68 2.12 -25.40
N LYS A 373 -2.71 1.37 -24.84
CA LYS A 373 -2.90 0.62 -23.59
C LYS A 373 -3.15 1.56 -22.40
N ARG A 374 -2.37 2.62 -22.30
CA ARG A 374 -2.57 3.67 -21.30
C ARG A 374 -3.97 4.29 -21.40
N ASP A 375 -4.37 4.68 -22.60
CA ASP A 375 -5.64 5.37 -22.82
C ASP A 375 -6.83 4.43 -22.52
N ALA A 376 -6.71 3.14 -22.80
CA ALA A 376 -7.70 2.13 -22.43
C ALA A 376 -7.81 1.97 -20.90
N VAL A 377 -6.67 1.91 -20.18
CA VAL A 377 -6.67 1.90 -18.71
C VAL A 377 -7.34 3.14 -18.14
N VAL A 378 -7.01 4.32 -18.66
CA VAL A 378 -7.64 5.59 -18.23
C VAL A 378 -9.15 5.55 -18.45
N ALA A 379 -9.60 5.03 -19.59
CA ALA A 379 -11.03 4.90 -19.88
C ALA A 379 -11.76 4.00 -18.89
N HIS A 380 -11.16 2.87 -18.50
CA HIS A 380 -11.74 2.00 -17.47
C HIS A 380 -11.76 2.67 -16.10
N ILE A 381 -10.65 3.27 -15.66
CA ILE A 381 -10.55 3.96 -14.37
C ILE A 381 -11.55 5.13 -14.26
N ALA A 382 -11.78 5.84 -15.35
CA ALA A 382 -12.73 6.96 -15.39
C ALA A 382 -14.19 6.53 -15.61
N SER A 383 -14.46 5.24 -15.85
CA SER A 383 -15.81 4.74 -16.09
C SER A 383 -16.67 4.73 -14.82
N ASP A 384 -18.00 4.76 -14.98
CA ASP A 384 -18.97 4.60 -13.90
C ASP A 384 -18.87 3.23 -13.19
N LYS A 385 -18.21 2.25 -13.81
CA LYS A 385 -17.99 0.94 -13.22
C LYS A 385 -16.93 0.96 -12.11
N LEU A 386 -15.91 1.81 -12.26
CA LEU A 386 -14.83 1.94 -11.28
C LEU A 386 -14.89 3.26 -10.51
N LEU A 387 -15.20 4.38 -11.14
CA LEU A 387 -15.20 5.69 -10.48
C LEU A 387 -16.58 6.06 -9.95
N ASN A 388 -16.69 6.30 -8.64
CA ASN A 388 -17.92 6.77 -7.98
C ASN A 388 -17.71 8.10 -7.24
N VAL A 389 -18.63 8.47 -6.35
CA VAL A 389 -18.57 9.70 -5.55
C VAL A 389 -17.38 9.72 -4.60
N SER A 390 -16.94 8.57 -4.11
CA SER A 390 -15.90 8.43 -3.07
C SER A 390 -14.49 8.24 -3.65
N GLY A 391 -14.37 7.77 -4.90
CA GLY A 391 -13.09 7.46 -5.53
C GLY A 391 -13.18 6.26 -6.47
N ILE A 392 -12.11 5.46 -6.55
CA ILE A 392 -11.99 4.31 -7.45
C ILE A 392 -12.29 3.04 -6.67
N ARG A 393 -13.26 2.26 -7.15
CA ARG A 393 -13.63 0.96 -6.59
C ARG A 393 -12.52 -0.06 -6.79
N THR A 394 -12.32 -0.90 -5.82
CA THR A 394 -11.36 -2.02 -5.89
C THR A 394 -11.75 -3.06 -6.93
N LEU A 395 -13.05 -3.20 -7.24
CA LEU A 395 -13.60 -4.09 -8.24
C LEU A 395 -14.72 -3.37 -9.00
N ALA A 396 -14.79 -3.55 -10.34
CA ALA A 396 -15.82 -2.94 -11.16
C ALA A 396 -17.22 -3.52 -10.85
N THR A 397 -18.25 -2.68 -10.96
CA THR A 397 -19.63 -3.04 -10.60
C THR A 397 -20.25 -4.14 -11.46
N ASP A 398 -19.69 -4.41 -12.64
CA ASP A 398 -20.13 -5.47 -13.56
C ASP A 398 -19.34 -6.79 -13.39
N GLU A 399 -18.52 -6.91 -12.35
CA GLU A 399 -17.84 -8.14 -12.01
C GLU A 399 -18.66 -8.99 -11.02
N VAL A 400 -18.60 -10.31 -11.18
CA VAL A 400 -19.49 -11.27 -10.47
C VAL A 400 -19.41 -11.18 -8.95
N ARG A 401 -18.20 -10.91 -8.41
CA ARG A 401 -18.00 -10.79 -6.96
C ARG A 401 -18.13 -9.37 -6.43
N PHE A 402 -18.60 -8.42 -7.24
CA PHE A 402 -18.78 -7.05 -6.77
C PHE A 402 -19.78 -6.98 -5.61
N ARG A 403 -19.34 -6.38 -4.51
CA ARG A 403 -20.15 -6.00 -3.35
C ARG A 403 -19.59 -4.69 -2.80
N ALA A 404 -20.44 -3.68 -2.75
CA ALA A 404 -20.02 -2.31 -2.44
C ALA A 404 -19.33 -2.16 -1.07
N GLY A 405 -19.71 -2.96 -0.08
CA GLY A 405 -19.14 -2.97 1.27
C GLY A 405 -18.13 -4.09 1.52
N ALA A 406 -17.70 -4.83 0.48
CA ALA A 406 -16.67 -5.86 0.64
C ALA A 406 -15.27 -5.25 0.72
N TYR A 407 -14.40 -5.84 1.52
CA TYR A 407 -13.08 -5.33 1.86
C TYR A 407 -12.25 -5.00 0.61
N HIS A 408 -12.01 -5.95 -0.32
CA HIS A 408 -11.28 -5.72 -1.58
C HIS A 408 -12.10 -5.99 -2.85
N CYS A 409 -13.39 -6.34 -2.72
CA CYS A 409 -14.25 -6.70 -3.84
C CYS A 409 -15.35 -5.67 -4.10
N GLY A 410 -15.04 -4.37 -4.03
CA GLY A 410 -16.00 -3.32 -4.40
C GLY A 410 -15.91 -2.03 -3.58
N SER A 411 -15.30 -2.03 -2.40
CA SER A 411 -15.02 -0.82 -1.59
C SER A 411 -14.08 0.15 -2.32
N VAL A 412 -13.97 1.36 -1.79
CA VAL A 412 -13.04 2.41 -2.25
C VAL A 412 -12.00 2.65 -1.16
N TRP A 413 -10.74 2.37 -1.47
CA TRP A 413 -9.59 2.64 -0.61
C TRP A 413 -8.95 3.97 -0.99
N LEU A 414 -8.76 4.85 -0.01
CA LEU A 414 -8.33 6.21 -0.29
C LEU A 414 -6.88 6.26 -0.78
N TRP A 415 -5.99 5.45 -0.19
CA TRP A 415 -4.60 5.38 -0.61
C TRP A 415 -4.45 4.85 -2.05
N ASP A 416 -5.19 3.78 -2.41
CA ASP A 416 -5.20 3.17 -3.74
C ASP A 416 -5.68 4.18 -4.79
N THR A 417 -6.80 4.85 -4.51
CA THR A 417 -7.35 5.93 -5.33
C THR A 417 -6.35 7.09 -5.49
N HIS A 418 -5.67 7.51 -4.40
CA HIS A 418 -4.63 8.55 -4.45
C HIS A 418 -3.43 8.11 -5.30
N HIS A 419 -2.98 6.86 -5.15
CA HIS A 419 -1.89 6.30 -5.94
C HIS A 419 -2.18 6.37 -7.44
N ILE A 420 -3.40 6.00 -7.84
CA ILE A 420 -3.85 6.08 -9.23
C ILE A 420 -3.94 7.53 -9.70
N ALA A 421 -4.43 8.45 -8.87
CA ALA A 421 -4.46 9.89 -9.20
C ALA A 421 -3.06 10.48 -9.42
N LYS A 422 -2.05 10.01 -8.66
CA LYS A 422 -0.63 10.34 -8.94
C LYS A 422 -0.22 9.87 -10.34
N GLY A 423 -0.62 8.65 -10.71
CA GLY A 423 -0.37 8.09 -12.04
C GLY A 423 -1.01 8.89 -13.16
N LEU A 424 -2.25 9.29 -13.02
CA LEU A 424 -2.93 10.16 -14.01
C LEU A 424 -2.16 11.46 -14.24
N ARG A 425 -1.60 12.08 -13.18
CA ARG A 425 -0.79 13.29 -13.31
C ARG A 425 0.51 13.08 -14.06
N ARG A 426 1.15 11.90 -13.92
CA ARG A 426 2.36 11.56 -14.70
C ARG A 426 2.10 11.60 -16.19
N HIS A 427 0.85 11.37 -16.61
CA HIS A 427 0.42 11.39 -18.01
C HIS A 427 -0.30 12.69 -18.41
N GLY A 428 -0.21 13.76 -17.60
CA GLY A 428 -0.79 15.07 -17.90
C GLY A 428 -2.32 15.14 -17.76
N LEU A 429 -2.95 14.16 -17.12
CA LEU A 429 -4.40 14.10 -16.90
C LEU A 429 -4.79 14.77 -15.57
N ASP A 430 -4.29 16.01 -15.38
CA ASP A 430 -4.41 16.75 -14.13
C ASP A 430 -5.86 17.04 -13.72
N GLU A 431 -6.76 17.31 -14.67
CA GLU A 431 -8.16 17.61 -14.37
C GLU A 431 -8.89 16.40 -13.78
N LEU A 432 -8.67 15.20 -14.35
CA LEU A 432 -9.24 13.96 -13.84
C LEU A 432 -8.66 13.64 -12.45
N ALA A 433 -7.36 13.76 -12.30
CA ALA A 433 -6.68 13.53 -11.03
C ALA A 433 -7.14 14.52 -9.94
N ASP A 434 -7.35 15.80 -10.29
CA ASP A 434 -7.89 16.79 -9.36
C ASP A 434 -9.36 16.54 -8.99
N ASN A 435 -10.15 15.98 -9.91
CA ASN A 435 -11.50 15.52 -9.61
C ASN A 435 -11.47 14.38 -8.58
N ILE A 436 -10.59 13.40 -8.79
CA ILE A 436 -10.41 12.28 -7.86
C ILE A 436 -9.96 12.77 -6.49
N ASP A 437 -8.97 13.67 -6.41
CA ASP A 437 -8.55 14.24 -5.14
C ASP A 437 -9.69 14.94 -4.38
N ARG A 438 -10.55 15.69 -5.09
CA ARG A 438 -11.73 16.31 -4.45
C ARG A 438 -12.69 15.28 -3.87
N LYS A 439 -12.84 14.11 -4.53
CA LYS A 439 -13.66 13.01 -3.99
C LYS A 439 -13.07 12.45 -2.70
N LEU A 440 -11.75 12.27 -2.63
CA LEU A 440 -11.08 11.81 -1.41
C LEU A 440 -11.23 12.82 -0.25
N LEU A 441 -11.08 14.12 -0.53
CA LEU A 441 -11.34 15.16 0.46
C LEU A 441 -12.82 15.15 0.90
N HIS A 442 -13.74 14.93 -0.03
CA HIS A 442 -15.18 14.82 0.27
C HIS A 442 -15.49 13.63 1.19
N VAL A 443 -14.78 12.51 1.06
CA VAL A 443 -14.92 11.37 1.99
C VAL A 443 -14.60 11.81 3.41
N VAL A 444 -13.44 12.44 3.64
CA VAL A 444 -13.04 12.90 4.99
C VAL A 444 -13.97 14.00 5.51
N ASP A 445 -14.37 14.94 4.64
CA ASP A 445 -15.34 15.99 5.02
C ASP A 445 -16.70 15.44 5.43
N THR A 446 -17.13 14.34 4.83
CA THR A 446 -18.44 13.73 5.11
C THR A 446 -18.38 12.83 6.32
N THR A 447 -17.40 11.93 6.38
CA THR A 447 -17.29 10.93 7.46
C THR A 447 -16.71 11.51 8.75
N LYS A 448 -15.93 12.62 8.66
CA LYS A 448 -15.19 13.26 9.76
C LYS A 448 -14.09 12.39 10.36
N ILE A 449 -13.68 11.35 9.65
CA ILE A 449 -12.60 10.42 10.02
C ILE A 449 -11.66 10.22 8.83
N PHE A 450 -10.57 9.45 9.02
CA PHE A 450 -9.65 9.03 7.96
C PHE A 450 -9.81 7.51 7.72
N PRO A 451 -10.94 7.08 7.13
CA PRO A 451 -11.30 5.67 7.11
C PRO A 451 -10.31 4.87 6.26
N GLU A 452 -10.12 3.62 6.63
CA GLU A 452 -9.35 2.66 5.85
C GLU A 452 -9.92 2.54 4.44
N TYR A 453 -11.23 2.34 4.34
CA TYR A 453 -12.00 2.34 3.10
C TYR A 453 -13.45 2.80 3.34
N VAL A 454 -14.14 3.07 2.25
CA VAL A 454 -15.58 3.37 2.26
C VAL A 454 -16.30 2.50 1.24
N ARG A 455 -17.64 2.44 1.33
CA ARG A 455 -18.48 1.72 0.37
C ARG A 455 -18.28 2.22 -1.06
N GLY A 456 -18.33 1.29 -2.00
CA GLY A 456 -18.22 1.56 -3.43
C GLY A 456 -19.56 1.58 -4.18
N ASP A 457 -20.72 1.70 -3.51
CA ASP A 457 -22.01 1.87 -4.18
C ASP A 457 -22.14 3.26 -4.84
N ASP A 458 -23.24 3.48 -5.57
CA ASP A 458 -23.54 4.74 -6.24
C ASP A 458 -24.35 5.70 -5.36
N ALA A 459 -24.24 5.55 -4.02
CA ALA A 459 -24.85 6.49 -3.10
C ALA A 459 -24.23 7.88 -3.24
N ASP A 460 -25.06 8.92 -3.08
CA ASP A 460 -24.61 10.32 -3.17
C ASP A 460 -23.64 10.73 -2.06
N THR A 461 -23.58 9.94 -0.99
CA THR A 461 -22.83 10.23 0.23
C THR A 461 -21.91 9.07 0.58
N PRO A 462 -20.60 9.30 0.83
CA PRO A 462 -19.69 8.28 1.33
C PRO A 462 -20.18 7.64 2.64
N SER A 463 -20.02 6.32 2.76
CA SER A 463 -20.42 5.53 3.93
C SER A 463 -19.33 4.53 4.33
N ILE A 464 -19.16 4.33 5.63
CA ILE A 464 -18.25 3.34 6.23
C ILE A 464 -18.96 2.01 6.56
N ASN A 465 -20.25 1.89 6.26
CA ASN A 465 -20.98 0.65 6.50
C ASN A 465 -20.45 -0.48 5.61
N THR A 466 -20.30 -1.66 6.19
CA THR A 466 -19.80 -2.85 5.50
C THR A 466 -20.93 -3.81 5.14
N ASP A 467 -20.64 -4.76 4.26
CA ASP A 467 -21.57 -5.84 3.92
C ASP A 467 -21.25 -7.08 4.75
N ARG A 468 -22.29 -7.71 5.27
CA ARG A 468 -22.18 -9.02 5.90
C ARG A 468 -22.00 -10.08 4.84
N VAL A 469 -21.03 -10.95 5.03
CA VAL A 469 -20.77 -12.11 4.18
C VAL A 469 -21.00 -13.36 4.99
N VAL A 470 -21.86 -14.23 4.49
CA VAL A 470 -22.06 -15.56 5.08
C VAL A 470 -21.10 -16.53 4.41
N LEU A 471 -20.19 -17.11 5.18
CA LEU A 471 -19.25 -18.12 4.74
C LEU A 471 -19.62 -19.46 5.38
N TRP A 472 -19.52 -20.54 4.60
CA TRP A 472 -19.68 -21.88 5.14
C TRP A 472 -18.36 -22.34 5.77
N ASP A 473 -18.38 -22.56 7.07
CA ASP A 473 -17.28 -23.18 7.80
C ASP A 473 -17.43 -24.70 7.70
N SER A 474 -16.65 -25.30 6.82
CA SER A 474 -16.68 -26.75 6.58
C SER A 474 -16.16 -27.58 7.77
N VAL A 475 -15.32 -26.98 8.63
CA VAL A 475 -14.76 -27.65 9.81
C VAL A 475 -15.82 -27.78 10.90
N ASN A 476 -16.52 -26.67 11.19
CA ASN A 476 -17.54 -26.63 12.24
C ASN A 476 -18.96 -26.89 11.72
N GLN A 477 -19.12 -27.13 10.40
CA GLN A 477 -20.43 -27.38 9.74
C GLN A 477 -21.47 -26.29 10.05
N ARG A 478 -21.05 -25.02 10.03
CA ARG A 478 -21.91 -23.88 10.34
C ARG A 478 -21.70 -22.72 9.37
N GLU A 479 -22.67 -21.83 9.28
CA GLU A 479 -22.51 -20.54 8.62
C GLU A 479 -21.78 -19.56 9.55
N ASN A 480 -20.71 -18.96 9.04
CA ASN A 480 -20.05 -17.83 9.70
C ASN A 480 -20.43 -16.54 8.99
N ILE A 481 -20.83 -15.54 9.75
CA ILE A 481 -21.07 -14.19 9.24
C ILE A 481 -19.76 -13.41 9.37
N VAL A 482 -19.22 -13.01 8.23
CA VAL A 482 -18.02 -12.17 8.18
C VAL A 482 -18.44 -10.74 7.87
N GLU A 483 -18.14 -9.83 8.76
CA GLU A 483 -18.28 -8.39 8.58
C GLU A 483 -16.96 -7.74 9.00
N GLN A 484 -16.32 -7.02 8.10
CA GLN A 484 -15.02 -6.39 8.36
C GLN A 484 -15.19 -4.88 8.25
N PRO A 485 -15.45 -4.19 9.38
CA PRO A 485 -15.57 -2.74 9.38
C PRO A 485 -14.21 -2.08 9.10
N PRO A 486 -14.20 -0.95 8.37
CA PRO A 486 -12.96 -0.21 8.15
C PRO A 486 -12.45 0.38 9.46
N GLN A 487 -11.13 0.47 9.60
CA GLN A 487 -10.54 1.30 10.64
C GLN A 487 -11.00 2.75 10.46
N GLU A 488 -11.34 3.41 11.55
CA GLU A 488 -11.79 4.82 11.50
C GLU A 488 -10.66 5.78 11.17
N VAL A 489 -9.43 5.43 11.54
CA VAL A 489 -8.22 6.20 11.23
C VAL A 489 -7.15 5.26 10.73
N GLN A 490 -6.78 5.41 9.45
CA GLN A 490 -5.78 4.58 8.79
C GLN A 490 -4.62 5.46 8.30
N ALA A 491 -3.39 5.07 8.65
CA ALA A 491 -2.18 5.86 8.39
C ALA A 491 -1.97 6.22 6.92
N TRP A 492 -2.18 5.30 5.99
CA TRP A 492 -2.04 5.57 4.55
C TRP A 492 -3.14 6.48 4.00
N THR A 493 -4.34 6.49 4.60
CA THR A 493 -5.37 7.48 4.27
C THR A 493 -4.95 8.86 4.74
N VAL A 494 -4.47 8.99 5.99
CA VAL A 494 -3.93 10.25 6.52
C VAL A 494 -2.80 10.77 5.64
N ALA A 495 -1.85 9.91 5.26
CA ALA A 495 -0.72 10.28 4.39
C ALA A 495 -1.19 10.79 3.02
N SER A 496 -2.14 10.10 2.40
CA SER A 496 -2.72 10.48 1.11
C SER A 496 -3.39 11.87 1.18
N ILE A 497 -4.22 12.11 2.20
CA ILE A 497 -4.91 13.39 2.40
C ILE A 497 -3.92 14.54 2.64
N LEU A 498 -2.88 14.31 3.45
CA LEU A 498 -1.83 15.31 3.67
C LEU A 498 -1.05 15.64 2.40
N ALA A 499 -0.74 14.61 1.58
CA ALA A 499 -0.08 14.78 0.29
C ALA A 499 -0.94 15.60 -0.69
N ILE A 500 -2.25 15.30 -0.77
CA ILE A 500 -3.23 16.05 -1.57
C ILE A 500 -3.28 17.50 -1.11
N LYS A 501 -3.45 17.76 0.18
CA LYS A 501 -3.53 19.11 0.75
C LYS A 501 -2.28 19.92 0.43
N LYS A 502 -1.10 19.34 0.66
CA LYS A 502 0.17 20.01 0.33
C LYS A 502 0.27 20.39 -1.14
N ARG A 503 -0.19 19.52 -2.06
CA ARG A 503 -0.20 19.78 -3.49
C ARG A 503 -1.14 20.94 -3.84
N LEU A 504 -2.35 20.93 -3.29
CA LEU A 504 -3.34 22.01 -3.51
C LEU A 504 -2.85 23.36 -2.99
N ASP A 505 -2.24 23.39 -1.80
CA ASP A 505 -1.66 24.60 -1.22
C ASP A 505 -0.52 25.17 -2.08
N ARG A 506 0.32 24.31 -2.66
CA ARG A 506 1.37 24.73 -3.59
C ARG A 506 0.78 25.34 -4.87
N ARG A 507 -0.25 24.71 -5.43
CA ARG A 507 -0.95 25.21 -6.62
C ARG A 507 -1.60 26.55 -6.36
N GLN A 508 -2.29 26.72 -5.24
CA GLN A 508 -2.92 27.98 -4.85
C GLN A 508 -1.88 29.10 -4.72
N ARG A 509 -0.77 28.83 -4.01
CA ARG A 509 0.33 29.82 -3.89
C ARG A 509 0.93 30.21 -5.24
N ALA A 510 1.03 29.27 -6.19
CA ALA A 510 1.53 29.56 -7.53
C ALA A 510 0.56 30.49 -8.31
N ILE A 511 -0.75 30.23 -8.19
CA ILE A 511 -1.80 31.10 -8.78
C ILE A 511 -1.73 32.49 -8.17
N ASP A 512 -1.64 32.62 -6.86
CA ASP A 512 -1.61 33.89 -6.16
C ASP A 512 -0.36 34.73 -6.51
N ARG A 513 0.80 34.09 -6.69
CA ARG A 513 2.02 34.73 -7.19
C ARG A 513 1.82 35.33 -8.60
N ARG A 514 1.29 34.50 -9.53
CA ARG A 514 1.01 34.95 -10.91
C ARG A 514 0.02 36.12 -10.95
N LYS A 515 -1.01 36.09 -10.10
CA LYS A 515 -1.96 37.22 -9.97
C LYS A 515 -1.27 38.51 -9.50
N LYS A 516 -0.33 38.41 -8.56
CA LYS A 516 0.45 39.54 -8.06
C LYS A 516 1.46 40.11 -9.08
N GLU A 517 1.95 39.26 -10.01
CA GLU A 517 2.87 39.69 -11.07
C GLU A 517 2.14 40.37 -12.23
N ILE A 518 0.83 40.17 -12.37
CA ILE A 518 -0.02 40.78 -13.42
C ILE A 518 -0.63 42.12 -12.95
N LEU A 519 -0.74 42.36 -11.64
CA LEU A 519 -1.18 43.63 -11.04
C LEU A 519 0.01 44.57 -10.81
#